data_013e51f2901df34742ddabc9fc28ef1b
#
_entry.id   013e51f2901df34742ddabc9fc28ef1b
#
_cell.length_a   1.000
_cell.length_b   1.000
_cell.length_c   1.000
_cell.angle_alpha   90.00
_cell.angle_beta   90.00
_cell.angle_gamma   90.00
#
_symmetry.space_group_name_H-M   'P 1'
#
loop_
_entity.id
_entity.type
_entity.pdbx_description
1 polymer ?
#
loop_
_entity_poly.entity_id
_entity_poly.type
_entity_poly.pdbx_seq_one_letter_code
_entity_poly.pdbx_strand_id
1 'polypeptide(L)'
;MSAEGLRFTLKVEGIQEMSTAVVSFSLHQKYSIPFTLEVDIASGLFDLTAEDFLEKNAVLTVWQGDTPQRYVSGFVSEVSLGVNNGWQMRYQLSIRPPLWRAGLRQNFRIFQQQDIRTISATLLNEAGVAEWMPLFYEAHPAREFCVQYGESDLGFLTRLWAEEGLFFFERCGKAGPEQKLAVCDDVAGLTSAGTLGFNPDTTGGGTTEHISDFRYRAEVRPSSVDTQDYTFK
;
A
#
# COMPACT_ATOMS: atom_id res chain seq x y z
N MET A 1 24.09 -23.17 10.09
CA MET A 1 23.59 -23.60 8.76
C MET A 1 22.89 -22.41 8.21
N SER A 2 23.42 -21.82 7.13
CA SER A 2 22.75 -20.72 6.41
C SER A 2 21.46 -21.28 5.82
N ALA A 3 20.32 -20.62 6.05
CA ALA A 3 19.04 -21.02 5.45
C ALA A 3 19.09 -20.68 3.96
N GLU A 4 19.41 -21.66 3.13
CA GLU A 4 19.26 -21.52 1.68
C GLU A 4 17.76 -21.54 1.37
N GLY A 5 17.20 -20.37 1.00
CA GLY A 5 15.80 -20.26 0.59
C GLY A 5 15.16 -18.93 0.95
N LEU A 6 13.91 -18.77 0.52
CA LEU A 6 13.08 -17.63 0.91
C LEU A 6 12.52 -17.85 2.32
N ARG A 7 12.64 -16.83 3.15
CA ARG A 7 12.10 -16.77 4.51
C ARG A 7 11.29 -15.49 4.67
N PHE A 8 10.26 -15.55 5.49
CA PHE A 8 9.36 -14.43 5.74
C PHE A 8 9.28 -14.17 7.23
N THR A 9 9.39 -12.93 7.64
CA THR A 9 9.18 -12.50 9.03
C THR A 9 8.20 -11.35 9.08
N LEU A 10 7.36 -11.33 10.10
CA LEU A 10 6.46 -10.22 10.38
C LEU A 10 6.82 -9.64 11.74
N LYS A 11 7.14 -8.36 11.76
CA LYS A 11 7.33 -7.58 12.99
C LYS A 11 6.08 -6.72 13.19
N VAL A 12 5.42 -6.89 14.32
CA VAL A 12 4.30 -6.05 14.77
C VAL A 12 4.75 -5.27 15.99
N GLU A 13 4.48 -3.98 16.01
CA GLU A 13 4.83 -3.11 17.12
C GLU A 13 4.19 -3.59 18.43
N GLY A 14 5.00 -3.72 19.49
CA GLY A 14 4.54 -4.22 20.79
C GLY A 14 4.56 -5.75 20.93
N ILE A 15 4.70 -6.50 19.84
CA ILE A 15 4.78 -7.97 19.88
C ILE A 15 6.22 -8.41 19.67
N GLN A 16 6.68 -9.36 20.48
CA GLN A 16 8.02 -9.90 20.37
C GLN A 16 8.15 -10.72 19.06
N GLU A 17 9.10 -10.36 18.19
CA GLU A 17 9.25 -10.93 16.84
C GLU A 17 9.43 -12.47 16.85
N MET A 18 10.11 -13.00 17.84
CA MET A 18 10.34 -14.45 18.00
C MET A 18 9.09 -15.24 18.43
N SER A 19 8.01 -14.55 18.84
CA SER A 19 6.78 -15.21 19.31
C SER A 19 5.80 -15.53 18.19
N THR A 20 6.04 -15.04 16.97
CA THR A 20 5.18 -15.23 15.81
C THR A 20 5.95 -15.78 14.62
N ALA A 21 5.31 -16.66 13.85
CA ALA A 21 5.84 -17.20 12.60
C ALA A 21 4.86 -16.94 11.46
N VAL A 22 5.35 -16.43 10.34
CA VAL A 22 4.55 -16.25 9.12
C VAL A 22 4.28 -17.62 8.51
N VAL A 23 3.03 -17.93 8.28
CA VAL A 23 2.58 -19.19 7.66
C VAL A 23 2.33 -19.00 6.17
N SER A 24 1.62 -17.94 5.83
CA SER A 24 1.35 -17.53 4.45
C SER A 24 1.11 -16.03 4.40
N PHE A 25 1.26 -15.44 3.23
CA PHE A 25 0.82 -14.09 2.98
C PHE A 25 0.38 -13.90 1.54
N SER A 26 -0.42 -12.88 1.34
CA SER A 26 -0.85 -12.42 0.03
C SER A 26 -0.79 -10.89 -0.03
N LEU A 27 -0.06 -10.35 -1.01
CA LEU A 27 0.09 -8.92 -1.21
C LEU A 27 -0.58 -8.50 -2.52
N HIS A 28 -1.61 -7.67 -2.42
CA HIS A 28 -2.29 -7.08 -3.56
C HIS A 28 -1.89 -5.63 -3.73
N GLN A 29 -1.14 -5.33 -4.79
CA GLN A 29 -0.71 -3.99 -5.13
C GLN A 29 -1.18 -3.61 -6.54
N LYS A 30 -1.71 -2.40 -6.67
CA LYS A 30 -2.10 -1.79 -7.96
C LYS A 30 -1.78 -0.31 -7.92
N TYR A 31 -1.58 0.29 -9.09
CA TYR A 31 -1.55 1.74 -9.20
C TYR A 31 -2.91 2.33 -8.82
N SER A 32 -2.88 3.48 -8.15
CA SER A 32 -4.05 4.25 -7.73
C SER A 32 -5.03 3.51 -6.78
N ILE A 33 -4.54 2.49 -6.09
CA ILE A 33 -5.29 1.76 -5.05
C ILE A 33 -4.35 1.47 -3.87
N PRO A 34 -4.73 1.82 -2.62
CA PRO A 34 -3.97 1.42 -1.44
C PRO A 34 -3.81 -0.10 -1.39
N PHE A 35 -2.59 -0.58 -1.13
CA PHE A 35 -2.34 -2.02 -1.09
C PHE A 35 -3.08 -2.72 0.04
N THR A 36 -3.25 -4.03 -0.13
CA THR A 36 -3.70 -4.95 0.91
C THR A 36 -2.67 -6.05 1.07
N LEU A 37 -2.18 -6.23 2.29
CA LEU A 37 -1.31 -7.33 2.68
C LEU A 37 -2.06 -8.18 3.72
N GLU A 38 -2.48 -9.38 3.30
CA GLU A 38 -3.05 -10.39 4.19
C GLU A 38 -1.94 -11.30 4.66
N VAL A 39 -1.83 -11.52 5.97
CA VAL A 39 -0.79 -12.37 6.58
C VAL A 39 -1.41 -13.32 7.58
N ASP A 40 -1.18 -14.61 7.37
CA ASP A 40 -1.47 -15.64 8.35
C ASP A 40 -0.24 -15.88 9.22
N ILE A 41 -0.39 -15.74 10.52
CA ILE A 41 0.68 -16.00 11.49
C ILE A 41 0.26 -17.08 12.47
N ALA A 42 1.25 -17.80 12.99
CA ALA A 42 1.12 -18.71 14.10
C ALA A 42 1.90 -18.18 15.30
N SER A 43 1.32 -18.24 16.49
CA SER A 43 1.97 -17.85 17.75
C SER A 43 1.80 -18.93 18.81
N GLY A 44 2.84 -19.13 19.62
CA GLY A 44 2.76 -19.91 20.86
C GLY A 44 2.14 -19.14 22.03
N LEU A 45 1.87 -17.85 21.86
CA LEU A 45 1.17 -17.03 22.85
C LEU A 45 -0.33 -17.14 22.62
N PHE A 46 -1.07 -17.52 23.67
CA PHE A 46 -2.52 -17.73 23.61
C PHE A 46 -3.33 -16.56 24.21
N ASP A 47 -2.64 -15.58 24.73
CA ASP A 47 -3.18 -14.40 25.42
C ASP A 47 -3.19 -13.13 24.55
N LEU A 48 -2.72 -13.22 23.30
CA LEU A 48 -2.78 -12.09 22.37
C LEU A 48 -4.23 -11.79 22.00
N THR A 49 -4.61 -10.52 22.16
CA THR A 49 -5.94 -10.00 21.88
C THR A 49 -5.94 -9.15 20.59
N ALA A 50 -7.11 -8.73 20.13
CA ALA A 50 -7.22 -7.82 19.00
C ALA A 50 -6.53 -6.47 19.25
N GLU A 51 -6.53 -5.98 20.50
CA GLU A 51 -5.91 -4.71 20.89
C GLU A 51 -4.38 -4.72 20.78
N ASP A 52 -3.76 -5.90 20.87
CA ASP A 52 -2.32 -6.06 20.69
C ASP A 52 -1.89 -5.88 19.22
N PHE A 53 -2.83 -6.06 18.28
CA PHE A 53 -2.58 -5.99 16.85
C PHE A 53 -3.14 -4.72 16.19
N LEU A 54 -4.38 -4.36 16.49
CA LEU A 54 -5.08 -3.27 15.81
C LEU A 54 -4.35 -1.95 15.95
N GLU A 55 -4.29 -1.20 14.84
CA GLU A 55 -3.59 0.11 14.73
C GLU A 55 -2.07 0.04 14.96
N LYS A 56 -1.48 -1.14 15.22
CA LYS A 56 -0.02 -1.29 15.38
C LYS A 56 0.67 -1.29 14.03
N ASN A 57 1.85 -0.67 13.99
CA ASN A 57 2.71 -0.75 12.81
C ASN A 57 3.20 -2.18 12.61
N ALA A 58 3.16 -2.62 11.36
CA ALA A 58 3.60 -3.97 10.99
C ALA A 58 4.51 -3.91 9.76
N VAL A 59 5.56 -4.72 9.77
CA VAL A 59 6.54 -4.83 8.68
C VAL A 59 6.73 -6.29 8.32
N LEU A 60 6.31 -6.66 7.11
CA LEU A 60 6.66 -7.94 6.50
C LEU A 60 8.02 -7.80 5.82
N THR A 61 8.95 -8.69 6.14
CA THR A 61 10.26 -8.77 5.48
C THR A 61 10.40 -10.08 4.73
N VAL A 62 10.74 -9.98 3.46
CA VAL A 62 11.10 -11.10 2.59
C VAL A 62 12.61 -11.25 2.60
N TRP A 63 13.12 -12.41 2.98
CA TRP A 63 14.53 -12.72 3.08
C TRP A 63 14.95 -13.75 2.04
N GLN A 64 16.14 -13.59 1.52
CA GLN A 64 16.86 -14.64 0.79
C GLN A 64 18.13 -15.02 1.60
N GLY A 65 18.11 -16.18 2.22
CA GLY A 65 19.08 -16.49 3.25
C GLY A 65 19.01 -15.47 4.40
N ASP A 66 20.12 -14.79 4.67
CA ASP A 66 20.22 -13.75 5.70
C ASP A 66 20.10 -12.31 5.14
N THR A 67 19.86 -12.17 3.84
CA THR A 67 19.77 -10.85 3.18
C THR A 67 18.32 -10.47 2.96
N PRO A 68 17.84 -9.33 3.50
CA PRO A 68 16.50 -8.85 3.22
C PRO A 68 16.42 -8.38 1.77
N GLN A 69 15.38 -8.81 1.07
CA GLN A 69 15.12 -8.46 -0.33
C GLN A 69 14.02 -7.41 -0.46
N ARG A 70 13.02 -7.48 0.40
CA ARG A 70 11.86 -6.60 0.32
C ARG A 70 11.25 -6.36 1.68
N TYR A 71 10.78 -5.14 1.89
CA TYR A 71 9.98 -4.76 3.05
C TYR A 71 8.61 -4.29 2.57
N VAL A 72 7.56 -4.66 3.30
CA VAL A 72 6.21 -4.12 3.12
C VAL A 72 5.75 -3.63 4.49
N SER A 73 5.56 -2.32 4.60
CA SER A 73 5.22 -1.64 5.85
C SER A 73 3.81 -1.08 5.80
N GLY A 74 3.10 -1.19 6.91
CA GLY A 74 1.76 -0.64 7.07
C GLY A 74 1.32 -0.72 8.52
N PHE A 75 0.02 -0.62 8.76
CA PHE A 75 -0.58 -0.87 10.05
C PHE A 75 -1.65 -1.96 9.96
N VAL A 76 -1.88 -2.66 11.06
CA VAL A 76 -2.91 -3.70 11.13
C VAL A 76 -4.28 -3.04 11.19
N SER A 77 -5.08 -3.20 10.13
CA SER A 77 -6.45 -2.66 10.02
C SER A 77 -7.51 -3.65 10.47
N GLU A 78 -7.19 -4.94 10.45
CA GLU A 78 -8.12 -6.01 10.82
C GLU A 78 -7.32 -7.20 11.37
N VAL A 79 -7.88 -7.87 12.36
CA VAL A 79 -7.36 -9.13 12.90
C VAL A 79 -8.50 -10.13 13.08
N SER A 80 -8.27 -11.35 12.62
CA SER A 80 -9.16 -12.47 12.83
C SER A 80 -8.45 -13.59 13.58
N LEU A 81 -9.12 -14.16 14.57
CA LEU A 81 -8.65 -15.33 15.30
C LEU A 81 -8.99 -16.58 14.50
N GLY A 82 -7.97 -17.38 14.23
CA GLY A 82 -8.09 -18.65 13.52
C GLY A 82 -8.15 -19.85 14.46
N VAL A 83 -7.75 -21.01 13.96
CA VAL A 83 -7.82 -22.27 14.67
C VAL A 83 -6.72 -22.37 15.72
N ASN A 84 -7.09 -22.82 16.93
CA ASN A 84 -6.18 -23.22 18.00
C ASN A 84 -6.02 -24.76 17.94
N ASN A 85 -4.79 -25.24 17.75
CA ASN A 85 -4.48 -26.67 17.72
C ASN A 85 -3.91 -27.21 19.04
N GLY A 86 -4.01 -26.44 20.12
CA GLY A 86 -3.47 -26.77 21.44
C GLY A 86 -1.98 -26.41 21.64
N TRP A 87 -1.24 -26.14 20.57
CA TRP A 87 0.17 -25.77 20.60
C TRP A 87 0.42 -24.36 20.06
N GLN A 88 -0.40 -23.92 19.12
CA GLN A 88 -0.30 -22.63 18.46
C GLN A 88 -1.69 -22.07 18.19
N MET A 89 -1.79 -20.76 18.32
CA MET A 89 -2.93 -19.97 17.87
C MET A 89 -2.64 -19.37 16.49
N ARG A 90 -3.61 -19.39 15.61
CA ARG A 90 -3.54 -18.73 14.30
C ARG A 90 -4.21 -17.38 14.37
N TYR A 91 -3.59 -16.41 13.71
CA TYR A 91 -4.13 -15.07 13.53
C TYR A 91 -4.02 -14.72 12.05
N GLN A 92 -5.07 -14.15 11.51
CA GLN A 92 -5.07 -13.54 10.18
C GLN A 92 -5.09 -12.04 10.35
N LEU A 93 -4.12 -11.36 9.75
CA LEU A 93 -3.94 -9.92 9.84
C LEU A 93 -4.10 -9.29 8.47
N SER A 94 -4.92 -8.22 8.38
CA SER A 94 -4.98 -7.37 7.20
C SER A 94 -4.18 -6.09 7.48
N ILE A 95 -3.13 -5.86 6.68
CA ILE A 95 -2.22 -4.73 6.82
C ILE A 95 -2.43 -3.78 5.66
N ARG A 96 -2.57 -2.48 5.96
CA ARG A 96 -2.89 -1.41 5.03
C ARG A 96 -1.86 -0.28 5.11
N PRO A 97 -1.65 0.49 4.03
CA PRO A 97 -0.83 1.70 4.09
C PRO A 97 -1.56 2.82 4.84
N PRO A 98 -0.83 3.81 5.40
CA PRO A 98 -1.45 4.94 6.12
C PRO A 98 -2.53 5.68 5.31
N LEU A 99 -2.35 5.81 3.99
CA LEU A 99 -3.33 6.43 3.09
C LEU A 99 -4.73 5.81 3.19
N TRP A 100 -4.83 4.51 3.51
CA TRP A 100 -6.11 3.83 3.63
C TRP A 100 -7.02 4.47 4.71
N ARG A 101 -6.43 5.04 5.78
CA ARG A 101 -7.19 5.75 6.83
C ARG A 101 -7.99 6.93 6.31
N ALA A 102 -7.53 7.57 5.23
CA ALA A 102 -8.29 8.64 4.56
C ALA A 102 -9.66 8.17 4.04
N GLY A 103 -9.85 6.86 3.84
CA GLY A 103 -11.13 6.26 3.47
C GLY A 103 -12.15 6.20 4.61
N LEU A 104 -11.72 6.31 5.87
CA LEU A 104 -12.57 6.17 7.05
C LEU A 104 -13.28 7.46 7.45
N ARG A 105 -12.83 8.61 6.95
CA ARG A 105 -13.37 9.92 7.29
C ARG A 105 -14.07 10.56 6.07
N GLN A 106 -15.32 10.97 6.27
CA GLN A 106 -16.08 11.75 5.30
C GLN A 106 -16.15 13.21 5.72
N ASN A 107 -16.16 14.13 4.75
CA ASN A 107 -16.12 15.55 5.03
C ASN A 107 -16.91 16.40 4.03
N PHE A 108 -17.18 17.65 4.45
CA PHE A 108 -17.71 18.73 3.64
C PHE A 108 -16.76 19.91 3.77
N ARG A 109 -15.95 20.15 2.74
CA ARG A 109 -14.90 21.19 2.74
C ARG A 109 -14.86 21.90 1.41
N ILE A 110 -14.40 23.15 1.46
CA ILE A 110 -14.11 23.96 0.29
C ILE A 110 -12.67 24.38 0.36
N PHE A 111 -11.88 24.05 -0.67
CA PHE A 111 -10.53 24.54 -0.89
C PHE A 111 -10.61 25.67 -1.91
N GLN A 112 -10.04 26.83 -1.60
CA GLN A 112 -10.07 28.02 -2.46
C GLN A 112 -8.64 28.42 -2.82
N GLN A 113 -8.41 28.74 -4.10
CA GLN A 113 -7.13 29.21 -4.62
C GLN A 113 -5.96 28.28 -4.25
N GLN A 114 -6.20 26.97 -4.26
CA GLN A 114 -5.20 25.95 -3.93
C GLN A 114 -4.97 24.99 -5.10
N ASP A 115 -3.71 24.60 -5.28
CA ASP A 115 -3.31 23.59 -6.23
C ASP A 115 -3.46 22.17 -5.64
N ILE A 116 -3.37 21.17 -6.51
CA ILE A 116 -3.52 19.77 -6.12
C ILE A 116 -2.44 19.32 -5.12
N ARG A 117 -1.23 19.89 -5.19
CA ARG A 117 -0.14 19.58 -4.26
C ARG A 117 -0.48 20.01 -2.84
N THR A 118 -0.99 21.22 -2.70
CA THR A 118 -1.38 21.81 -1.40
C THR A 118 -2.57 21.07 -0.78
N ILE A 119 -3.60 20.78 -1.59
CA ILE A 119 -4.76 20.01 -1.16
C ILE A 119 -4.33 18.60 -0.72
N SER A 120 -3.51 17.92 -1.54
CA SER A 120 -2.99 16.59 -1.22
C SER A 120 -2.18 16.60 0.08
N ALA A 121 -1.24 17.55 0.25
CA ALA A 121 -0.44 17.64 1.45
C ALA A 121 -1.29 17.80 2.72
N THR A 122 -2.34 18.62 2.66
CA THR A 122 -3.26 18.82 3.78
C THR A 122 -3.96 17.52 4.18
N LEU A 123 -4.57 16.83 3.20
CA LEU A 123 -5.35 15.62 3.45
C LEU A 123 -4.47 14.42 3.84
N LEU A 124 -3.30 14.28 3.20
CA LEU A 124 -2.34 13.23 3.51
C LEU A 124 -1.78 13.38 4.93
N ASN A 125 -1.44 14.60 5.34
CA ASN A 125 -0.99 14.87 6.71
C ASN A 125 -2.07 14.50 7.74
N GLU A 126 -3.33 14.86 7.48
CA GLU A 126 -4.46 14.50 8.35
C GLU A 126 -4.74 12.99 8.40
N ALA A 127 -4.40 12.25 7.34
CA ALA A 127 -4.48 10.79 7.29
C ALA A 127 -3.27 10.08 7.92
N GLY A 128 -2.28 10.84 8.44
CA GLY A 128 -1.06 10.29 9.03
C GLY A 128 0.01 9.91 8.01
N VAL A 129 -0.11 10.34 6.75
CA VAL A 129 0.93 10.22 5.72
C VAL A 129 1.84 11.45 5.81
N ALA A 130 2.77 11.45 6.77
CA ALA A 130 3.65 12.60 7.04
C ALA A 130 4.63 12.87 5.90
N GLU A 131 5.12 11.82 5.24
CA GLU A 131 6.07 11.94 4.15
C GLU A 131 5.52 11.26 2.89
N TRP A 132 5.42 12.03 1.81
CA TRP A 132 5.03 11.55 0.50
C TRP A 132 5.93 12.17 -0.57
N MET A 133 5.93 11.58 -1.77
CA MET A 133 6.77 12.00 -2.89
C MET A 133 5.89 12.54 -4.02
N PRO A 134 5.73 13.87 -4.13
CA PRO A 134 5.10 14.46 -5.32
C PRO A 134 6.09 14.44 -6.49
N LEU A 135 5.87 13.56 -7.43
CA LEU A 135 6.63 13.41 -8.68
C LEU A 135 5.84 14.08 -9.80
N PHE A 136 5.69 15.40 -9.71
CA PHE A 136 4.93 16.22 -10.64
C PHE A 136 5.89 16.88 -11.63
N TYR A 137 5.77 16.51 -12.88
CA TYR A 137 6.58 16.99 -14.00
C TYR A 137 5.82 18.04 -14.81
N GLU A 138 4.48 18.01 -14.75
CA GLU A 138 3.60 18.97 -15.40
C GLU A 138 3.12 20.06 -14.44
N ALA A 139 2.59 21.15 -15.01
CA ALA A 139 2.04 22.26 -14.23
C ALA A 139 0.60 21.95 -13.80
N HIS A 140 0.34 22.04 -12.51
CA HIS A 140 -0.99 21.86 -11.91
C HIS A 140 -1.45 23.20 -11.31
N PRO A 141 -2.22 24.01 -12.04
CA PRO A 141 -2.61 25.33 -11.58
C PRO A 141 -3.53 25.30 -10.37
N ALA A 142 -3.50 26.38 -9.58
CA ALA A 142 -4.44 26.54 -8.47
C ALA A 142 -5.88 26.63 -9.00
N ARG A 143 -6.78 25.92 -8.34
CA ARG A 143 -8.21 25.93 -8.62
C ARG A 143 -8.89 27.07 -7.86
N GLU A 144 -9.80 27.77 -8.49
CA GLU A 144 -10.57 28.82 -7.82
C GLU A 144 -11.38 28.23 -6.67
N PHE A 145 -12.09 27.12 -6.92
CA PHE A 145 -12.83 26.35 -5.94
C PHE A 145 -12.61 24.85 -6.16
N CYS A 146 -12.49 24.11 -5.07
CA CYS A 146 -12.50 22.66 -5.08
C CYS A 146 -13.31 22.18 -3.87
N VAL A 147 -14.38 21.43 -4.12
CA VAL A 147 -15.36 21.06 -3.09
C VAL A 147 -15.31 19.56 -2.85
N GLN A 148 -15.11 19.20 -1.59
CA GLN A 148 -15.39 17.86 -1.07
C GLN A 148 -16.81 17.87 -0.52
N TYR A 149 -17.69 17.02 -1.06
CA TYR A 149 -19.10 17.01 -0.69
C TYR A 149 -19.57 15.61 -0.29
N GLY A 150 -19.52 15.32 1.00
CA GLY A 150 -20.01 14.07 1.57
C GLY A 150 -19.24 12.80 1.11
N GLU A 151 -18.07 12.97 0.52
CA GLU A 151 -17.20 11.88 0.10
C GLU A 151 -16.06 11.66 1.12
N SER A 152 -15.46 10.47 1.13
CA SER A 152 -14.30 10.23 1.97
C SER A 152 -13.08 11.03 1.49
N ASP A 153 -12.15 11.31 2.40
CA ASP A 153 -10.92 12.03 2.04
C ASP A 153 -10.12 11.25 0.96
N LEU A 154 -10.11 9.91 1.03
CA LEU A 154 -9.51 9.07 -0.01
C LEU A 154 -10.26 9.17 -1.33
N GLY A 155 -11.60 9.14 -1.31
CA GLY A 155 -12.44 9.30 -2.50
C GLY A 155 -12.19 10.64 -3.17
N PHE A 156 -12.16 11.72 -2.37
CA PHE A 156 -11.86 13.06 -2.84
C PHE A 156 -10.46 13.17 -3.47
N LEU A 157 -9.42 12.69 -2.77
CA LEU A 157 -8.05 12.68 -3.29
C LEU A 157 -7.93 11.90 -4.60
N THR A 158 -8.47 10.68 -4.64
CA THR A 158 -8.36 9.84 -5.83
C THR A 158 -9.11 10.40 -7.02
N ARG A 159 -10.25 11.07 -6.79
CA ARG A 159 -10.98 11.80 -7.84
C ARG A 159 -10.16 12.96 -8.38
N LEU A 160 -9.62 13.82 -7.50
CA LEU A 160 -8.79 14.95 -7.92
C LEU A 160 -7.53 14.51 -8.64
N TRP A 161 -6.86 13.47 -8.14
CA TRP A 161 -5.68 12.93 -8.80
C TRP A 161 -6.01 12.38 -10.19
N ALA A 162 -7.15 11.69 -10.34
CA ALA A 162 -7.58 11.22 -11.65
C ALA A 162 -7.91 12.37 -12.62
N GLU A 163 -8.56 13.46 -12.15
CA GLU A 163 -8.82 14.66 -12.94
C GLU A 163 -7.55 15.34 -13.45
N GLU A 164 -6.49 15.32 -12.65
CA GLU A 164 -5.17 15.90 -12.98
C GLU A 164 -4.23 14.91 -13.71
N GLY A 165 -4.68 13.70 -14.01
CA GLY A 165 -3.85 12.67 -14.64
C GLY A 165 -2.83 12.05 -13.70
N LEU A 166 -2.97 12.24 -12.40
CA LEU A 166 -2.06 11.70 -11.38
C LEU A 166 -2.43 10.25 -11.02
N PHE A 167 -1.42 9.44 -10.84
CA PHE A 167 -1.53 8.10 -10.26
C PHE A 167 -0.62 7.96 -9.05
N PHE A 168 -0.92 7.00 -8.18
CA PHE A 168 -0.11 6.78 -6.97
C PHE A 168 0.26 5.33 -6.75
N PHE A 169 1.32 5.13 -5.98
CA PHE A 169 1.81 3.82 -5.57
C PHE A 169 2.70 3.96 -4.33
N GLU A 170 2.86 2.85 -3.61
CA GLU A 170 3.79 2.78 -2.49
C GLU A 170 5.18 2.38 -2.96
N ARG A 171 6.15 3.23 -2.70
CA ARG A 171 7.56 2.97 -2.99
C ARG A 171 8.22 2.39 -1.75
N CYS A 172 8.53 1.10 -1.80
CA CYS A 172 9.23 0.41 -0.73
C CYS A 172 10.72 0.76 -0.73
N GLY A 173 11.31 0.92 0.47
CA GLY A 173 12.74 1.08 0.64
C GLY A 173 13.49 -0.20 0.24
N LYS A 174 14.68 -0.04 -0.37
CA LYS A 174 15.55 -1.19 -0.70
C LYS A 174 16.46 -1.59 0.49
N ALA A 175 16.80 -0.64 1.34
CA ALA A 175 17.75 -0.82 2.44
C ALA A 175 17.08 -0.92 3.82
N GLY A 176 15.77 -0.72 3.92
CA GLY A 176 15.05 -0.70 5.19
C GLY A 176 13.54 -0.64 5.00
N PRO A 177 12.78 -0.69 6.09
CA PRO A 177 11.32 -0.74 6.07
C PRO A 177 10.65 0.58 5.70
N GLU A 178 11.43 1.57 5.28
CA GLU A 178 10.91 2.86 4.85
C GLU A 178 10.04 2.70 3.60
N GLN A 179 8.82 3.16 3.70
CA GLN A 179 7.85 3.14 2.62
C GLN A 179 7.27 4.55 2.47
N LYS A 180 7.20 5.04 1.23
CA LYS A 180 6.68 6.37 0.93
C LYS A 180 5.63 6.29 -0.15
N LEU A 181 4.53 7.00 0.06
CA LEU A 181 3.54 7.21 -0.97
C LEU A 181 4.14 8.11 -2.07
N ALA A 182 4.19 7.62 -3.30
CA ALA A 182 4.52 8.41 -4.47
C ALA A 182 3.25 8.76 -5.24
N VAL A 183 3.11 10.02 -5.64
CA VAL A 183 2.03 10.52 -6.51
C VAL A 183 2.70 11.12 -7.74
N CYS A 184 2.37 10.63 -8.93
CA CYS A 184 3.11 10.88 -10.16
C CYS A 184 2.17 11.18 -11.32
N ASP A 185 2.56 12.07 -12.23
CA ASP A 185 1.83 12.45 -13.45
C ASP A 185 2.45 11.84 -14.72
N ASP A 186 3.71 11.37 -14.68
CA ASP A 186 4.38 10.80 -15.86
C ASP A 186 5.10 9.48 -15.53
N VAL A 187 4.78 8.43 -16.30
CA VAL A 187 5.45 7.13 -16.18
C VAL A 187 6.91 7.17 -16.64
N ALA A 188 7.30 8.13 -17.48
CA ALA A 188 8.68 8.29 -17.95
C ALA A 188 9.64 8.65 -16.79
N GLY A 189 9.14 9.26 -15.71
CA GLY A 189 9.91 9.55 -14.50
C GLY A 189 10.15 8.35 -13.59
N LEU A 190 9.56 7.19 -13.87
CA LEU A 190 9.70 5.99 -13.06
C LEU A 190 10.98 5.25 -13.40
N THR A 191 11.68 4.78 -12.37
CA THR A 191 12.87 3.93 -12.55
C THR A 191 12.45 2.49 -12.89
N SER A 192 13.20 1.84 -13.78
CA SER A 192 13.00 0.42 -14.08
C SER A 192 13.08 -0.44 -12.82
N ALA A 193 12.14 -1.36 -12.66
CA ALA A 193 12.14 -2.36 -11.59
C ALA A 193 13.20 -3.47 -11.79
N GLY A 194 13.87 -3.50 -12.94
CA GLY A 194 14.83 -4.54 -13.31
C GLY A 194 14.18 -5.68 -14.09
N THR A 195 14.82 -6.85 -14.05
CA THR A 195 14.36 -8.05 -14.76
C THR A 195 14.11 -9.15 -13.73
N LEU A 196 12.92 -9.75 -13.77
CA LEU A 196 12.56 -10.92 -12.97
C LEU A 196 12.49 -12.15 -13.88
N GLY A 197 12.97 -13.29 -13.41
CA GLY A 197 12.81 -14.57 -14.09
C GLY A 197 11.34 -15.02 -14.11
N PHE A 198 10.95 -15.75 -15.14
CA PHE A 198 9.65 -16.41 -15.19
C PHE A 198 9.80 -17.89 -14.85
N ASN A 199 9.07 -18.35 -13.83
CA ASN A 199 9.01 -19.76 -13.44
C ASN A 199 7.56 -20.16 -13.15
N PRO A 200 6.87 -20.89 -14.02
CA PRO A 200 5.50 -21.34 -13.83
C PRO A 200 5.39 -22.50 -12.83
N ASP A 201 6.50 -23.19 -12.53
CA ASP A 201 6.49 -24.30 -11.57
C ASP A 201 6.56 -23.79 -10.14
N THR A 202 5.42 -23.80 -9.46
CA THR A 202 5.28 -23.37 -8.07
C THR A 202 5.47 -24.51 -7.07
N THR A 203 5.69 -25.75 -7.52
CA THR A 203 5.79 -26.96 -6.67
C THR A 203 7.19 -27.15 -6.06
N GLY A 204 8.22 -26.62 -6.69
CA GLY A 204 9.57 -26.59 -6.14
C GLY A 204 9.80 -25.27 -5.44
N GLY A 205 10.03 -25.24 -4.13
CA GLY A 205 10.33 -24.04 -3.37
C GLY A 205 11.39 -23.18 -4.07
N GLY A 206 10.94 -22.11 -4.74
CA GLY A 206 11.82 -21.21 -5.47
C GLY A 206 12.83 -20.58 -4.51
N THR A 207 14.09 -20.63 -4.86
CA THR A 207 15.17 -20.02 -4.07
C THR A 207 15.32 -18.52 -4.32
N THR A 208 14.65 -18.00 -5.37
CA THR A 208 14.74 -16.60 -5.78
C THR A 208 13.35 -16.06 -6.14
N GLU A 209 13.19 -14.74 -6.03
CA GLU A 209 11.98 -14.06 -6.49
C GLU A 209 11.78 -14.24 -8.01
N HIS A 210 10.58 -14.65 -8.43
CA HIS A 210 10.25 -14.88 -9.82
C HIS A 210 8.76 -14.59 -10.10
N ILE A 211 8.43 -14.43 -11.38
CA ILE A 211 7.06 -14.33 -11.86
C ILE A 211 6.54 -15.75 -12.13
N SER A 212 5.46 -16.16 -11.48
CA SER A 212 4.83 -17.47 -11.69
C SER A 212 3.63 -17.43 -12.63
N ASP A 213 2.92 -16.30 -12.70
CA ASP A 213 1.80 -16.08 -13.61
C ASP A 213 1.89 -14.68 -14.21
N PHE A 214 1.71 -14.58 -15.52
CA PHE A 214 1.67 -13.31 -16.24
C PHE A 214 0.45 -13.28 -17.14
N ARG A 215 -0.41 -12.28 -16.94
CA ARG A 215 -1.60 -12.08 -17.74
C ARG A 215 -1.58 -10.72 -18.41
N TYR A 216 -1.66 -10.71 -19.72
CA TYR A 216 -1.88 -9.50 -20.50
C TYR A 216 -3.36 -9.40 -20.88
N ARG A 217 -3.98 -8.24 -20.59
CA ARG A 217 -5.34 -7.94 -21.01
C ARG A 217 -5.34 -6.63 -21.80
N ALA A 218 -5.93 -6.67 -22.98
CA ALA A 218 -6.23 -5.48 -23.77
C ALA A 218 -7.75 -5.29 -23.85
N GLU A 219 -8.20 -4.05 -23.77
CA GLU A 219 -9.61 -3.70 -23.76
C GLU A 219 -9.83 -2.44 -24.61
N VAL A 220 -10.88 -2.45 -25.40
CA VAL A 220 -11.30 -1.26 -26.17
C VAL A 220 -11.96 -0.28 -25.21
N ARG A 221 -11.44 0.94 -25.17
CA ARG A 221 -11.93 2.03 -24.37
C ARG A 221 -12.03 3.32 -25.18
N PRO A 222 -12.83 4.33 -24.75
CA PRO A 222 -12.79 5.66 -25.36
C PRO A 222 -11.36 6.19 -25.41
N SER A 223 -10.95 6.75 -26.52
CA SER A 223 -9.59 7.30 -26.72
C SER A 223 -9.46 8.75 -26.27
N SER A 224 -10.59 9.45 -26.09
CA SER A 224 -10.62 10.83 -25.64
C SER A 224 -11.90 11.10 -24.83
N VAL A 225 -11.82 12.07 -23.94
CA VAL A 225 -12.97 12.65 -23.21
C VAL A 225 -12.90 14.15 -23.41
N ASP A 226 -13.94 14.71 -24.01
CA ASP A 226 -14.09 16.16 -24.14
C ASP A 226 -14.96 16.65 -22.98
N THR A 227 -14.41 17.55 -22.15
CA THR A 227 -15.14 18.23 -21.10
C THR A 227 -15.30 19.70 -21.45
N GLN A 228 -16.50 20.23 -21.26
CA GLN A 228 -16.78 21.65 -21.47
C GLN A 228 -17.25 22.26 -20.16
N ASP A 229 -16.53 23.26 -19.69
CA ASP A 229 -16.91 24.05 -18.53
C ASP A 229 -17.57 25.36 -18.95
N TYR A 230 -18.52 25.84 -18.16
CA TYR A 230 -19.26 27.06 -18.41
C TYR A 230 -18.98 28.05 -17.27
N THR A 231 -18.21 29.09 -17.58
CA THR A 231 -17.98 30.19 -16.63
C THR A 231 -18.96 31.31 -16.90
N PHE A 232 -19.84 31.59 -15.96
CA PHE A 232 -20.62 32.83 -15.97
C PHE A 232 -19.71 33.97 -15.48
N LYS A 233 -19.45 34.92 -16.36
CA LYS A 233 -18.88 36.22 -16.00
C LYS A 233 -19.99 37.24 -15.77
#